data_3788e96e6720e62a204e2c44a564c55c
#
_entry.id   3788e96e6720e62a204e2c44a564c55c
#
_cell.length_a   1.000
_cell.length_b   1.000
_cell.length_c   1.000
_cell.angle_alpha   90.00
_cell.angle_beta   90.00
_cell.angle_gamma   90.00
#
_symmetry.space_group_name_H-M   'P 1'
#
loop_
_entity.id
_entity.type
_entity.pdbx_description
1 polymer ?
#
loop_
_entity_poly.entity_id
_entity_poly.type
_entity_poly.pdbx_seq_one_letter_code
_entity_poly.pdbx_strand_id
1 'polypeptide(L)'
;MTRQLVAALAVFIALCGPLTGPALSEPVSTLAELWGRFGACSQVTHVPSGAEGSEVTVLFALKRDGSLLGKPKVTHSQFVGNDATQHAFLASALADLAGCFPLEITDGLGGAVAGRPFRLRLVSRKPERRA
;
A
#
# COMPACT_ATOMS: atom_id res chain seq x y z
N MET A 1 -57.65 35.63 36.78
CA MET A 1 -56.22 35.85 36.71
C MET A 1 -55.54 34.55 36.25
N THR A 2 -55.29 34.48 34.98
CA THR A 2 -54.71 33.31 34.35
C THR A 2 -53.21 33.46 34.32
N ARG A 3 -52.51 32.63 35.10
CA ARG A 3 -51.08 32.52 34.99
C ARG A 3 -50.75 31.56 33.87
N GLN A 4 -50.23 32.10 32.84
CA GLN A 4 -49.66 31.31 31.75
C GLN A 4 -48.32 30.74 32.17
N LEU A 5 -48.25 29.45 32.40
CA LEU A 5 -47.01 28.74 32.53
C LEU A 5 -46.52 28.46 31.12
N VAL A 6 -45.48 29.21 30.74
CA VAL A 6 -44.76 28.93 29.52
C VAL A 6 -43.79 27.78 29.82
N ALA A 7 -44.13 26.60 29.39
CA ALA A 7 -43.22 25.49 29.43
C ALA A 7 -42.21 25.66 28.27
N ALA A 8 -41.00 25.98 28.60
CA ALA A 8 -39.88 26.01 27.68
C ALA A 8 -39.52 24.56 27.38
N LEU A 9 -39.89 24.08 26.21
CA LEU A 9 -39.42 22.83 25.65
C LEU A 9 -37.96 23.03 25.19
N ALA A 10 -37.02 22.58 25.98
CA ALA A 10 -35.64 22.52 25.55
C ALA A 10 -35.52 21.34 24.57
N VAL A 11 -35.46 21.64 23.28
CA VAL A 11 -35.15 20.66 22.24
C VAL A 11 -33.66 20.40 22.34
N PHE A 12 -33.29 19.31 22.99
CA PHE A 12 -31.95 18.75 22.89
C PHE A 12 -31.81 18.13 21.49
N ILE A 13 -31.27 18.89 20.56
CA ILE A 13 -30.76 18.33 19.30
C ILE A 13 -29.47 17.63 19.64
N ALA A 14 -29.54 16.33 19.84
CA ALA A 14 -28.35 15.47 19.87
C ALA A 14 -27.74 15.52 18.48
N LEU A 15 -26.70 16.32 18.30
CA LEU A 15 -25.82 16.23 17.14
C LEU A 15 -25.05 14.93 17.25
N CYS A 16 -25.66 13.82 16.79
CA CYS A 16 -24.89 12.65 16.41
C CYS A 16 -24.15 13.00 15.10
N GLY A 17 -23.00 13.68 15.24
CA GLY A 17 -22.10 13.79 14.12
C GLY A 17 -21.57 12.39 13.76
N PRO A 18 -21.41 12.08 12.45
CA PRO A 18 -20.77 10.82 12.08
C PRO A 18 -19.36 10.82 12.67
N LEU A 19 -19.08 9.82 13.50
CA LEU A 19 -17.72 9.53 13.94
C LEU A 19 -16.96 9.02 12.73
N THR A 20 -16.41 9.95 11.95
CA THR A 20 -15.40 9.61 10.95
C THR A 20 -14.10 9.34 11.69
N GLY A 21 -13.98 8.15 12.26
CA GLY A 21 -12.70 7.64 12.71
C GLY A 21 -11.78 7.40 11.51
N PRO A 22 -10.44 7.39 11.69
CA PRO A 22 -9.56 6.96 10.62
C PRO A 22 -10.02 5.58 10.16
N ALA A 23 -10.27 5.45 8.86
CA ALA A 23 -10.60 4.16 8.28
C ALA A 23 -9.42 3.23 8.52
N LEU A 24 -9.54 2.35 9.52
CA LEU A 24 -8.61 1.24 9.68
C LEU A 24 -8.79 0.37 8.46
N SER A 25 -7.74 0.28 7.62
CA SER A 25 -7.73 -0.64 6.50
C SER A 25 -8.01 -2.04 7.02
N GLU A 26 -9.09 -2.65 6.54
CA GLU A 26 -9.40 -4.02 6.91
C GLU A 26 -8.24 -4.94 6.50
N PRO A 27 -7.91 -5.95 7.30
CA PRO A 27 -6.90 -6.93 6.94
C PRO A 27 -7.25 -7.59 5.61
N VAL A 28 -6.24 -7.79 4.78
CA VAL A 28 -6.38 -8.47 3.50
C VAL A 28 -6.73 -9.93 3.76
N SER A 29 -7.83 -10.40 3.19
CA SER A 29 -8.36 -11.75 3.44
C SER A 29 -8.36 -12.64 2.21
N THR A 30 -8.23 -12.07 1.02
CA THR A 30 -8.25 -12.80 -0.25
C THR A 30 -6.99 -12.56 -1.06
N LEU A 31 -6.67 -13.51 -1.93
CA LEU A 31 -5.53 -13.38 -2.85
C LEU A 31 -5.73 -12.20 -3.83
N ALA A 32 -6.96 -11.94 -4.26
CA ALA A 32 -7.25 -10.81 -5.13
C ALA A 32 -6.95 -9.47 -4.45
N GLU A 33 -7.33 -9.31 -3.18
CA GLU A 33 -7.01 -8.12 -2.39
C GLU A 33 -5.50 -7.98 -2.18
N LEU A 34 -4.81 -9.11 -1.96
CA LEU A 34 -3.35 -9.12 -1.81
C LEU A 34 -2.66 -8.61 -3.07
N TRP A 35 -3.09 -9.08 -4.24
CA TRP A 35 -2.57 -8.58 -5.52
C TRP A 35 -2.87 -7.09 -5.73
N GLY A 36 -4.02 -6.61 -5.27
CA GLY A 36 -4.35 -5.19 -5.27
C GLY A 36 -3.36 -4.37 -4.44
N ARG A 37 -2.98 -4.87 -3.27
CA ARG A 37 -1.94 -4.24 -2.42
C ARG A 37 -0.57 -4.26 -3.10
N PHE A 38 -0.19 -5.37 -3.71
CA PHE A 38 1.06 -5.44 -4.47
C PHE A 38 1.08 -4.46 -5.64
N GLY A 39 -0.04 -4.29 -6.34
CA GLY A 39 -0.17 -3.31 -7.41
C GLY A 39 0.09 -1.88 -6.94
N ALA A 40 -0.40 -1.51 -5.77
CA ALA A 40 -0.11 -0.21 -5.16
C ALA A 40 1.37 -0.05 -4.80
N CYS A 41 2.04 -1.14 -4.41
CA CYS A 41 3.46 -1.16 -4.07
C CYS A 41 4.40 -1.26 -5.29
N SER A 42 3.87 -1.51 -6.49
CA SER A 42 4.68 -1.68 -7.69
C SER A 42 5.18 -0.38 -8.31
N GLN A 43 4.65 0.75 -7.87
CA GLN A 43 5.07 2.07 -8.33
C GLN A 43 6.27 2.56 -7.52
N VAL A 44 7.38 2.80 -8.18
CA VAL A 44 8.54 3.42 -7.54
C VAL A 44 8.27 4.92 -7.44
N THR A 45 8.16 5.44 -6.21
CA THR A 45 7.79 6.83 -5.94
C THR A 45 8.99 7.77 -5.96
N HIS A 46 10.16 7.27 -5.58
CA HIS A 46 11.40 8.05 -5.53
C HIS A 46 12.31 7.64 -6.70
N VAL A 47 11.96 8.08 -7.90
CA VAL A 47 12.74 7.77 -9.10
C VAL A 47 13.90 8.76 -9.23
N PRO A 48 15.16 8.29 -9.23
CA PRO A 48 16.30 9.17 -9.46
C PRO A 48 16.23 9.84 -10.81
N SER A 49 16.77 11.05 -10.88
CA SER A 49 16.85 11.81 -12.15
C SER A 49 17.62 11.00 -13.19
N GLY A 50 17.04 10.83 -14.35
CA GLY A 50 17.63 10.05 -15.45
C GLY A 50 17.31 8.56 -15.42
N ALA A 51 16.59 8.09 -14.40
CA ALA A 51 16.18 6.67 -14.28
C ALA A 51 14.76 6.41 -14.79
N GLU A 52 14.06 7.40 -15.27
CA GLU A 52 12.70 7.27 -15.79
C GLU A 52 12.63 6.21 -16.89
N GLY A 53 11.68 5.31 -16.79
CA GLY A 53 11.55 4.16 -17.69
C GLY A 53 12.25 2.91 -17.21
N SER A 54 13.03 2.99 -16.13
CA SER A 54 13.62 1.81 -15.51
C SER A 54 12.57 0.92 -14.86
N GLU A 55 12.82 -0.37 -14.88
CA GLU A 55 11.98 -1.36 -14.20
C GLU A 55 12.81 -2.52 -13.68
N VAL A 56 12.33 -3.14 -12.62
CA VAL A 56 12.98 -4.31 -12.02
C VAL A 56 11.90 -5.29 -11.57
N THR A 57 12.13 -6.57 -11.83
CA THR A 57 11.27 -7.64 -11.35
C THR A 57 11.93 -8.30 -10.17
N VAL A 58 11.19 -8.43 -9.09
CA VAL A 58 11.65 -9.05 -7.85
C VAL A 58 10.82 -10.26 -7.50
N LEU A 59 11.47 -11.24 -6.91
CA LEU A 59 10.86 -12.43 -6.33
C LEU A 59 10.96 -12.31 -4.82
N PHE A 60 9.85 -12.45 -4.14
CA PHE A 60 9.79 -12.39 -2.68
C PHE A 60 8.72 -13.33 -2.13
N ALA A 61 8.80 -13.61 -0.86
CA ALA A 61 7.80 -14.39 -0.15
C ALA A 61 7.40 -13.67 1.13
N LEU A 62 6.27 -14.03 1.67
CA LEU A 62 5.75 -13.48 2.92
C LEU A 62 5.80 -14.53 4.03
N LYS A 63 6.00 -14.04 5.23
CA LYS A 63 5.70 -14.80 6.44
C LYS A 63 4.19 -14.80 6.67
N ARG A 64 3.73 -15.67 7.53
CA ARG A 64 2.31 -15.79 7.89
C ARG A 64 1.72 -14.47 8.42
N ASP A 65 2.52 -13.64 9.06
CA ASP A 65 2.10 -12.35 9.61
C ASP A 65 2.06 -11.22 8.58
N GLY A 66 2.39 -11.47 7.31
CA GLY A 66 2.41 -10.47 6.26
C GLY A 66 3.71 -9.73 6.09
N SER A 67 4.73 -10.04 6.86
CA SER A 67 6.08 -9.47 6.71
C SER A 67 6.87 -10.21 5.62
N LEU A 68 7.91 -9.55 5.11
CA LEU A 68 8.80 -10.18 4.12
C LEU A 68 9.58 -11.35 4.74
N LEU A 69 9.61 -12.46 4.03
CA LEU A 69 10.44 -13.62 4.34
C LEU A 69 11.79 -13.47 3.61
N GLY A 70 12.79 -13.00 4.35
CA GLY A 70 14.12 -12.77 3.77
C GLY A 70 14.16 -11.55 2.85
N LYS A 71 15.21 -11.46 2.05
CA LYS A 71 15.44 -10.36 1.12
C LYS A 71 14.78 -10.65 -0.23
N PRO A 72 14.10 -9.66 -0.84
CA PRO A 72 13.66 -9.78 -2.23
C PRO A 72 14.84 -10.05 -3.17
N LYS A 73 14.62 -10.91 -4.15
CA LYS A 73 15.63 -11.28 -5.13
C LYS A 73 15.27 -10.66 -6.49
N VAL A 74 16.20 -9.91 -7.07
CA VAL A 74 16.03 -9.38 -8.43
C VAL A 74 16.19 -10.51 -9.42
N THR A 75 15.16 -10.74 -10.26
CA THR A 75 15.15 -11.78 -11.27
C THR A 75 15.26 -11.23 -12.69
N HIS A 76 14.89 -9.98 -12.89
CA HIS A 76 14.99 -9.30 -14.17
C HIS A 76 15.10 -7.80 -13.93
N SER A 77 15.84 -7.13 -14.79
CA SER A 77 15.98 -5.67 -14.73
C SER A 77 16.09 -5.08 -16.12
N GLN A 78 15.54 -3.88 -16.27
CA GLN A 78 15.69 -3.07 -17.45
C GLN A 78 15.96 -1.64 -16.99
N PHE A 79 17.22 -1.26 -16.97
CA PHE A 79 17.65 0.03 -16.44
C PHE A 79 17.86 1.04 -17.55
N VAL A 80 17.55 2.30 -17.22
CA VAL A 80 17.88 3.49 -18.01
C VAL A 80 18.88 4.32 -17.22
N GLY A 81 19.82 4.93 -17.91
CA GLY A 81 20.84 5.78 -17.31
C GLY A 81 22.17 5.06 -17.09
N ASN A 82 23.11 5.78 -16.46
CA ASN A 82 24.43 5.25 -16.15
C ASN A 82 24.41 4.32 -14.93
N ASP A 83 25.55 3.71 -14.62
CA ASP A 83 25.66 2.75 -13.51
C ASP A 83 25.22 3.32 -12.16
N ALA A 84 25.61 4.56 -11.86
CA ALA A 84 25.22 5.21 -10.62
C ALA A 84 23.70 5.41 -10.53
N THR A 85 23.07 5.80 -11.64
CA THR A 85 21.63 5.98 -11.75
C THR A 85 20.89 4.64 -11.59
N GLN A 86 21.42 3.59 -12.20
CA GLN A 86 20.86 2.24 -12.09
C GLN A 86 20.89 1.73 -10.66
N HIS A 87 22.01 1.89 -9.96
CA HIS A 87 22.13 1.52 -8.56
C HIS A 87 21.18 2.32 -7.66
N ALA A 88 21.06 3.61 -7.92
CA ALA A 88 20.15 4.49 -7.17
C ALA A 88 18.69 4.09 -7.39
N PHE A 89 18.30 3.74 -8.62
CA PHE A 89 16.95 3.26 -8.92
C PHE A 89 16.66 1.95 -8.20
N LEU A 90 17.57 1.00 -8.27
CA LEU A 90 17.40 -0.30 -7.59
C LEU A 90 17.24 -0.11 -6.07
N ALA A 91 18.06 0.74 -5.47
CA ALA A 91 17.95 1.04 -4.04
C ALA A 91 16.59 1.66 -3.69
N SER A 92 16.12 2.62 -4.48
CA SER A 92 14.80 3.25 -4.30
C SER A 92 13.67 2.25 -4.45
N ALA A 93 13.73 1.42 -5.48
CA ALA A 93 12.70 0.42 -5.75
C ALA A 93 12.58 -0.60 -4.60
N LEU A 94 13.70 -1.10 -4.11
CA LEU A 94 13.71 -2.05 -3.01
C LEU A 94 13.30 -1.40 -1.68
N ALA A 95 13.66 -0.14 -1.45
CA ALA A 95 13.23 0.60 -0.27
C ALA A 95 11.73 0.86 -0.29
N ASP A 96 11.17 1.26 -1.42
CA ASP A 96 9.73 1.48 -1.58
C ASP A 96 8.96 0.17 -1.39
N LEU A 97 9.47 -0.93 -1.94
CA LEU A 97 8.86 -2.24 -1.71
C LEU A 97 8.88 -2.63 -0.23
N ALA A 98 10.03 -2.48 0.43
CA ALA A 98 10.15 -2.80 1.85
C ALA A 98 9.21 -1.95 2.72
N GLY A 99 8.96 -0.71 2.33
CA GLY A 99 8.03 0.19 3.02
C GLY A 99 6.56 -0.26 2.96
N CYS A 100 6.21 -1.17 2.06
CA CYS A 100 4.87 -1.72 1.97
C CYS A 100 4.58 -2.81 3.01
N PHE A 101 5.58 -3.30 3.69
CA PHE A 101 5.47 -4.43 4.64
C PHE A 101 5.77 -3.98 6.07
N PRO A 102 5.21 -4.67 7.06
CA PRO A 102 4.29 -5.80 6.95
C PRO A 102 2.91 -5.38 6.41
N LEU A 103 2.28 -6.27 5.67
CA LEU A 103 0.88 -6.13 5.29
C LEU A 103 -0.01 -6.74 6.37
N GLU A 104 -1.11 -6.07 6.68
CA GLU A 104 -2.12 -6.66 7.55
C GLU A 104 -2.93 -7.68 6.76
N ILE A 105 -2.70 -8.96 7.03
CA ILE A 105 -3.41 -10.07 6.42
C ILE A 105 -4.06 -10.94 7.48
N THR A 106 -5.16 -11.59 7.12
CA THR A 106 -5.83 -12.53 8.01
C THR A 106 -5.01 -13.80 8.21
N ASP A 107 -5.21 -14.49 9.33
CA ASP A 107 -4.53 -15.77 9.59
C ASP A 107 -4.80 -16.81 8.51
N GLY A 108 -6.02 -16.83 7.99
CA GLY A 108 -6.40 -17.75 6.92
C GLY A 108 -5.60 -17.50 5.64
N LEU A 109 -5.50 -16.25 5.21
CA LEU A 109 -4.70 -15.89 4.03
C LEU A 109 -3.20 -16.10 4.32
N GLY A 110 -2.72 -15.66 5.48
CA GLY A 110 -1.32 -15.84 5.86
C GLY A 110 -0.89 -17.29 5.83
N GLY A 111 -1.70 -18.19 6.35
CA GLY A 111 -1.45 -19.63 6.29
C GLY A 111 -1.45 -20.19 4.87
N ALA A 112 -2.28 -19.63 3.98
CA ALA A 112 -2.35 -20.08 2.59
C ALA A 112 -1.17 -19.60 1.74
N VAL A 113 -0.61 -18.41 2.01
CA VAL A 113 0.42 -17.79 1.16
C VAL A 113 1.82 -17.84 1.75
N ALA A 114 1.96 -18.16 3.03
CA ALA A 114 3.27 -18.17 3.70
C ALA A 114 4.29 -19.02 2.94
N GLY A 115 5.44 -18.43 2.66
CA GLY A 115 6.54 -19.09 1.95
C GLY A 115 6.34 -19.24 0.44
N ARG A 116 5.20 -18.86 -0.11
CA ARG A 116 4.98 -18.90 -1.57
C ARG A 116 5.70 -17.75 -2.26
N PRO A 117 6.42 -18.01 -3.35
CA PRO A 117 7.08 -16.94 -4.08
C PRO A 117 6.08 -16.09 -4.86
N PHE A 118 6.26 -14.77 -4.76
CA PHE A 118 5.54 -13.79 -5.56
C PHE A 118 6.54 -13.06 -6.45
N ARG A 119 6.15 -12.82 -7.68
CA ARG A 119 6.92 -12.03 -8.63
C ARG A 119 6.21 -10.71 -8.87
N LEU A 120 6.93 -9.62 -8.64
CA LEU A 120 6.37 -8.28 -8.79
C LEU A 120 7.32 -7.43 -9.63
N ARG A 121 6.74 -6.73 -10.59
CA ARG A 121 7.48 -5.78 -11.43
C ARG A 121 7.34 -4.39 -10.81
N LEU A 122 8.48 -3.80 -10.46
CA LEU A 122 8.57 -2.45 -9.92
C LEU A 122 8.90 -1.49 -11.06
N VAL A 123 8.06 -0.50 -11.27
CA VAL A 123 8.14 0.39 -12.44
C VAL A 123 8.23 1.85 -12.03
N SER A 124 8.96 2.61 -12.80
CA SER A 124 9.14 4.06 -12.64
C SER A 124 8.16 4.88 -13.47
N ARG A 125 7.02 4.30 -13.85
CA ARG A 125 6.07 5.02 -14.69
C ARG A 125 5.51 6.26 -14.01
N LYS A 126 5.67 7.40 -14.68
CA LYS A 126 4.80 8.52 -14.44
C LYS A 126 3.39 8.14 -14.90
N PRO A 127 2.34 8.45 -14.11
CA PRO A 127 0.99 8.30 -14.61
C PRO A 127 0.87 9.14 -15.90
N GLU A 128 0.50 8.48 -16.99
CA GLU A 128 0.23 9.19 -18.25
C GLU A 128 -0.95 10.14 -18.00
N ARG A 129 -0.67 11.43 -18.10
CA ARG A 129 -1.72 12.41 -18.27
C ARG A 129 -2.32 12.18 -19.65
N ARG A 130 -3.45 11.54 -19.70
CA ARG A 130 -4.27 11.61 -20.89
C ARG A 130 -4.78 13.03 -21.03
N ALA A 131 -4.24 13.68 -22.02
CA ALA A 131 -4.78 14.94 -22.47
C ALA A 131 -6.19 14.73 -23.05
#